data_51d3659042cb98b667a8ff7ae6f0e926
#
_entry.id   51d3659042cb98b667a8ff7ae6f0e926
#
_cell.length_a   1.000
_cell.length_b   1.000
_cell.length_c   1.000
_cell.angle_alpha   90.00
_cell.angle_beta   90.00
_cell.angle_gamma   90.00
#
_symmetry.space_group_name_H-M   'P 1'
#
loop_
_entity.id
_entity.type
_entity.pdbx_description
1 polymer ?
#
loop_
_entity_poly.entity_id
_entity_poly.type
_entity_poly.pdbx_seq_one_letter_code
_entity_poly.pdbx_strand_id
1 'polypeptide(L)'
;MVPAQAGSLTGFVVCVDPGHTSETSEGTASRDGRLTERHVNWVVGERLTALLRAEGATVVVTKASENQIVTNRKRAETANAAHAALFLRLHCDSGEQSGLATYYPDRQGRRFGVTGPSPAIMVASHRAAQIFQPAVIAALHGALKNAGIKGDSKTGVGGKQGALTGSIFAQVPALTVEMCVLTNSHDYKFIRTPAGQDAMAQALLAGVEAYAAASSPVR
;
A
#
# COMPACT_ATOMS: atom_id res chain seq x y z
N MET A 1 -28.35 23.13 -13.79
CA MET A 1 -27.48 22.30 -12.95
C MET A 1 -26.22 21.99 -13.74
N VAL A 2 -25.06 22.42 -13.29
CA VAL A 2 -23.77 22.02 -13.86
C VAL A 2 -23.58 20.54 -13.51
N PRO A 3 -23.36 19.63 -14.48
CA PRO A 3 -23.06 18.25 -14.14
C PRO A 3 -21.81 18.22 -13.23
N ALA A 4 -21.88 17.49 -12.13
CA ALA A 4 -20.72 17.26 -11.28
C ALA A 4 -19.60 16.69 -12.17
N GLN A 5 -18.44 17.32 -12.15
CA GLN A 5 -17.30 16.85 -12.91
C GLN A 5 -16.94 15.45 -12.40
N ALA A 6 -16.83 14.47 -13.28
CA ALA A 6 -16.44 13.12 -12.90
C ALA A 6 -15.05 13.19 -12.23
N GLY A 7 -14.91 12.59 -11.05
CA GLY A 7 -13.63 12.54 -10.36
C GLY A 7 -12.57 11.81 -11.18
N SER A 8 -11.31 12.08 -10.90
CA SER A 8 -10.14 11.57 -11.64
C SER A 8 -10.06 10.03 -11.66
N LEU A 9 -10.71 9.36 -10.70
CA LEU A 9 -10.70 7.90 -10.50
C LEU A 9 -12.02 7.20 -10.82
N THR A 10 -12.92 7.85 -11.56
CA THR A 10 -14.21 7.24 -11.96
C THR A 10 -13.97 5.94 -12.73
N GLY A 11 -14.56 4.84 -12.25
CA GLY A 11 -14.41 3.50 -12.83
C GLY A 11 -13.13 2.77 -12.41
N PHE A 12 -12.27 3.38 -11.59
CA PHE A 12 -11.06 2.73 -11.08
C PHE A 12 -11.35 2.01 -9.75
N VAL A 13 -11.00 0.73 -9.65
CA VAL A 13 -11.21 -0.08 -8.44
C VAL A 13 -9.90 -0.19 -7.68
N VAL A 14 -9.88 0.26 -6.42
CA VAL A 14 -8.71 0.15 -5.53
C VAL A 14 -9.06 -0.72 -4.33
N CYS A 15 -8.23 -1.72 -4.05
CA CYS A 15 -8.29 -2.44 -2.79
C CYS A 15 -7.26 -1.84 -1.82
N VAL A 16 -7.72 -1.15 -0.79
CA VAL A 16 -6.89 -0.61 0.28
C VAL A 16 -6.77 -1.66 1.39
N ASP A 17 -5.53 -2.00 1.74
CA ASP A 17 -5.22 -3.00 2.76
C ASP A 17 -4.40 -2.37 3.90
N PRO A 18 -5.06 -1.87 4.97
CA PRO A 18 -4.35 -1.47 6.18
C PRO A 18 -3.68 -2.70 6.80
N GLY A 19 -2.35 -2.80 6.70
CA GLY A 19 -1.58 -3.95 7.19
C GLY A 19 -1.76 -4.19 8.68
N HIS A 20 -1.49 -5.44 9.10
CA HIS A 20 -1.70 -5.91 10.47
C HIS A 20 -3.16 -5.71 10.96
N THR A 21 -3.71 -6.35 11.95
CA THR A 21 -3.23 -7.63 12.48
C THR A 21 -3.37 -8.76 11.46
N SER A 22 -2.43 -9.69 11.42
CA SER A 22 -2.50 -10.86 10.54
C SER A 22 -2.19 -12.14 11.32
N GLU A 23 -2.27 -13.29 10.65
CA GLU A 23 -1.95 -14.59 11.22
C GLU A 23 -0.49 -14.74 11.67
N THR A 24 0.38 -13.79 11.28
CA THR A 24 1.83 -13.90 11.52
C THR A 24 2.41 -12.76 12.34
N SER A 25 1.70 -11.61 12.44
CA SER A 25 2.30 -10.42 13.06
C SER A 25 1.27 -9.37 13.44
N GLU A 26 1.51 -8.71 14.56
CA GLU A 26 0.83 -7.51 15.03
C GLU A 26 1.43 -6.22 14.43
N GLY A 27 2.56 -6.33 13.73
CA GLY A 27 3.31 -5.19 13.22
C GLY A 27 4.40 -4.71 14.19
N THR A 28 5.05 -3.62 13.81
CA THR A 28 6.06 -2.93 14.61
C THR A 28 5.46 -1.77 15.42
N ALA A 29 6.30 -1.09 16.21
CA ALA A 29 5.92 0.11 16.95
C ALA A 29 7.08 1.11 16.98
N SER A 30 6.75 2.36 17.33
CA SER A 30 7.74 3.39 17.64
C SER A 30 8.61 2.97 18.84
N ARG A 31 9.81 3.56 18.97
CA ARG A 31 10.75 3.23 20.06
C ARG A 31 10.17 3.43 21.46
N ASP A 32 9.26 4.37 21.62
CA ASP A 32 8.56 4.64 22.88
C ASP A 32 7.28 3.80 23.07
N GLY A 33 6.94 2.93 22.11
CA GLY A 33 5.77 2.06 22.12
C GLY A 33 4.41 2.78 21.97
N ARG A 34 4.40 4.11 21.82
CA ARG A 34 3.15 4.90 21.81
C ARG A 34 2.40 4.88 20.49
N LEU A 35 3.10 4.56 19.40
CA LEU A 35 2.52 4.49 18.06
C LEU A 35 2.81 3.13 17.44
N THR A 36 1.75 2.38 17.14
CA THR A 36 1.87 1.07 16.49
C THR A 36 1.69 1.19 14.99
N GLU A 37 2.36 0.34 14.23
CA GLU A 37 2.19 0.22 12.78
C GLU A 37 0.73 -0.04 12.42
N ARG A 38 0.06 -0.96 13.12
CA ARG A 38 -1.35 -1.26 12.94
C ARG A 38 -2.23 0.00 12.98
N HIS A 39 -2.00 0.87 13.98
CA HIS A 39 -2.76 2.11 14.15
C HIS A 39 -2.51 3.09 13.00
N VAL A 40 -1.25 3.30 12.64
CA VAL A 40 -0.89 4.19 11.50
C VAL A 40 -1.52 3.69 10.21
N ASN A 41 -1.37 2.39 9.91
CA ASN A 41 -1.92 1.79 8.70
C ASN A 41 -3.44 1.96 8.63
N TRP A 42 -4.12 1.77 9.77
CA TRP A 42 -5.57 1.94 9.87
C TRP A 42 -5.98 3.39 9.61
N VAL A 43 -5.43 4.34 10.36
CA VAL A 43 -5.82 5.76 10.28
C VAL A 43 -5.51 6.36 8.92
N VAL A 44 -4.33 6.07 8.35
CA VAL A 44 -3.97 6.53 7.00
C VAL A 44 -4.86 5.83 5.95
N GLY A 45 -5.15 4.55 6.14
CA GLY A 45 -6.04 3.78 5.26
C GLY A 45 -7.46 4.33 5.21
N GLU A 46 -8.04 4.75 6.36
CA GLU A 46 -9.36 5.40 6.41
C GLU A 46 -9.36 6.73 5.67
N ARG A 47 -8.34 7.57 5.90
CA ARG A 47 -8.18 8.87 5.23
C ARG A 47 -8.04 8.70 3.72
N LEU A 48 -7.16 7.79 3.28
CA LEU A 48 -6.98 7.47 1.88
C LEU A 48 -8.27 6.95 1.24
N THR A 49 -9.00 6.07 1.93
CA THR A 49 -10.28 5.53 1.45
C THR A 49 -11.31 6.64 1.22
N ALA A 50 -11.38 7.62 2.12
CA ALA A 50 -12.26 8.77 1.97
C ALA A 50 -11.87 9.63 0.74
N LEU A 51 -10.59 9.91 0.57
CA LEU A 51 -10.06 10.66 -0.55
C LEU A 51 -10.29 9.96 -1.90
N LEU A 52 -9.98 8.67 -1.99
CA LEU A 52 -10.21 7.88 -3.21
C LEU A 52 -11.69 7.88 -3.63
N ARG A 53 -12.61 7.74 -2.65
CA ARG A 53 -14.05 7.78 -2.93
C ARG A 53 -14.50 9.17 -3.39
N ALA A 54 -13.94 10.24 -2.81
CA ALA A 54 -14.23 11.61 -3.25
C ALA A 54 -13.82 11.85 -4.71
N GLU A 55 -12.73 11.19 -5.17
CA GLU A 55 -12.27 11.19 -6.56
C GLU A 55 -13.01 10.20 -7.46
N GLY A 56 -14.07 9.55 -6.98
CA GLY A 56 -14.93 8.66 -7.78
C GLY A 56 -14.45 7.22 -7.88
N ALA A 57 -13.41 6.80 -7.15
CA ALA A 57 -12.96 5.41 -7.14
C ALA A 57 -13.96 4.49 -6.43
N THR A 58 -14.07 3.25 -6.92
CA THR A 58 -14.65 2.15 -6.14
C THR A 58 -13.59 1.61 -5.19
N VAL A 59 -13.82 1.77 -3.88
CA VAL A 59 -12.83 1.35 -2.85
C VAL A 59 -13.36 0.16 -2.06
N VAL A 60 -12.59 -0.92 -2.10
CA VAL A 60 -12.76 -2.10 -1.23
C VAL A 60 -11.67 -2.07 -0.17
N VAL A 61 -12.05 -2.33 1.10
CA VAL A 61 -11.09 -2.37 2.22
C VAL A 61 -11.03 -3.80 2.75
N THR A 62 -9.85 -4.30 3.05
CA THR A 62 -9.63 -5.70 3.45
C THR A 62 -10.10 -6.03 4.85
N LYS A 63 -10.31 -5.04 5.71
CA LYS A 63 -10.77 -5.21 7.09
C LYS A 63 -11.75 -4.12 7.49
N ALA A 64 -12.66 -4.44 8.41
CA ALA A 64 -13.73 -3.54 8.84
C ALA A 64 -13.41 -2.75 10.12
N SER A 65 -12.31 -3.09 10.82
CA SER A 65 -11.86 -2.37 12.02
C SER A 65 -10.36 -2.54 12.23
N GLU A 66 -9.75 -1.62 12.98
CA GLU A 66 -8.32 -1.63 13.28
C GLU A 66 -7.83 -2.97 13.87
N ASN A 67 -8.61 -3.54 14.77
CA ASN A 67 -8.22 -4.74 15.53
C ASN A 67 -8.66 -6.06 14.88
N GLN A 68 -9.35 -6.01 13.74
CA GLN A 68 -9.78 -7.23 13.05
C GLN A 68 -8.57 -8.00 12.53
N ILE A 69 -8.50 -9.28 12.89
CA ILE A 69 -7.50 -10.20 12.34
C ILE A 69 -7.95 -10.66 10.96
N VAL A 70 -7.14 -10.38 9.95
CA VAL A 70 -7.38 -10.82 8.57
C VAL A 70 -6.09 -11.44 8.03
N THR A 71 -6.16 -12.69 7.58
CA THR A 71 -5.00 -13.40 7.03
C THR A 71 -4.50 -12.73 5.75
N ASN A 72 -3.19 -12.78 5.50
CA ASN A 72 -2.59 -12.23 4.29
C ASN A 72 -3.19 -12.82 3.01
N ARG A 73 -3.55 -14.11 3.04
CA ARG A 73 -4.28 -14.76 1.95
C ARG A 73 -5.66 -14.14 1.74
N LYS A 74 -6.46 -13.95 2.81
CA LYS A 74 -7.80 -13.37 2.71
C LYS A 74 -7.78 -11.93 2.18
N ARG A 75 -6.76 -11.14 2.55
CA ARG A 75 -6.56 -9.77 2.01
C ARG A 75 -6.38 -9.80 0.49
N ALA A 76 -5.53 -10.68 -0.03
CA ALA A 76 -5.35 -10.85 -1.47
C ALA A 76 -6.63 -11.38 -2.15
N GLU A 77 -7.33 -12.36 -1.56
CA GLU A 77 -8.61 -12.86 -2.08
C GLU A 77 -9.67 -11.75 -2.17
N THR A 78 -9.69 -10.81 -1.22
CA THR A 78 -10.59 -9.64 -1.26
C THR A 78 -10.27 -8.74 -2.46
N ALA A 79 -9.00 -8.45 -2.70
CA ALA A 79 -8.57 -7.67 -3.86
C ALA A 79 -8.88 -8.37 -5.19
N ASN A 80 -8.65 -9.68 -5.26
CA ASN A 80 -8.93 -10.50 -6.43
C ASN A 80 -10.43 -10.53 -6.76
N ALA A 81 -11.28 -10.77 -5.75
CA ALA A 81 -12.73 -10.82 -5.91
C ALA A 81 -13.33 -9.48 -6.38
N ALA A 82 -12.70 -8.37 -6.00
CA ALA A 82 -13.07 -7.04 -6.45
C ALA A 82 -12.53 -6.71 -7.85
N HIS A 83 -11.72 -7.57 -8.46
CA HIS A 83 -10.99 -7.26 -9.69
C HIS A 83 -10.26 -5.93 -9.60
N ALA A 84 -9.60 -5.67 -8.46
CA ALA A 84 -8.98 -4.39 -8.19
C ALA A 84 -7.92 -4.06 -9.25
N ALA A 85 -7.95 -2.83 -9.78
CA ALA A 85 -6.88 -2.34 -10.65
C ALA A 85 -5.56 -2.17 -9.89
N LEU A 86 -5.66 -1.97 -8.56
CA LEU A 86 -4.52 -1.91 -7.65
C LEU A 86 -4.89 -2.48 -6.27
N PHE A 87 -4.09 -3.43 -5.78
CA PHE A 87 -4.07 -3.90 -4.40
C PHE A 87 -2.98 -3.14 -3.65
N LEU A 88 -3.37 -2.13 -2.89
CA LEU A 88 -2.48 -1.21 -2.18
C LEU A 88 -2.43 -1.57 -0.70
N ARG A 89 -1.30 -2.12 -0.27
CA ARG A 89 -1.05 -2.57 1.08
C ARG A 89 -0.23 -1.53 1.84
N LEU A 90 -0.77 -1.05 2.95
CA LEU A 90 -0.17 -0.01 3.78
C LEU A 90 0.54 -0.63 4.97
N HIS A 91 1.82 -0.32 5.13
CA HIS A 91 2.70 -0.78 6.18
C HIS A 91 3.61 0.34 6.69
N CYS A 92 4.29 0.10 7.80
CA CYS A 92 5.38 0.93 8.29
C CYS A 92 6.54 0.01 8.70
N ASP A 93 7.75 0.39 8.34
CA ASP A 93 8.94 -0.39 8.62
C ASP A 93 9.54 -0.06 10.01
N SER A 94 10.54 -0.84 10.40
CA SER A 94 11.42 -0.59 11.54
C SER A 94 12.88 -0.65 11.10
N GLY A 95 13.70 0.28 11.59
CA GLY A 95 15.12 0.36 11.21
C GLY A 95 15.70 1.73 11.52
N GLU A 96 16.90 1.97 11.03
CA GLU A 96 17.60 3.23 11.20
C GLU A 96 17.42 4.20 10.03
N GLN A 97 17.19 3.67 8.82
CA GLN A 97 17.07 4.47 7.59
C GLN A 97 15.69 5.11 7.52
N SER A 98 15.63 6.43 7.31
CA SER A 98 14.38 7.16 7.08
C SER A 98 13.86 6.94 5.66
N GLY A 99 12.55 6.95 5.49
CA GLY A 99 11.92 7.17 4.18
C GLY A 99 10.79 6.21 3.84
N LEU A 100 10.12 6.55 2.74
CA LEU A 100 9.06 5.74 2.15
C LEU A 100 9.63 4.82 1.07
N ALA A 101 9.28 3.54 1.11
CA ALA A 101 9.61 2.54 0.09
C ALA A 101 8.36 1.86 -0.44
N THR A 102 8.36 1.54 -1.74
CA THR A 102 7.30 0.70 -2.34
C THR A 102 7.89 -0.64 -2.74
N TYR A 103 7.30 -1.72 -2.24
CA TYR A 103 7.66 -3.09 -2.58
C TYR A 103 6.67 -3.66 -3.60
N TYR A 104 7.18 -4.53 -4.47
CA TYR A 104 6.41 -5.27 -5.46
C TYR A 104 6.94 -6.71 -5.57
N PRO A 105 6.12 -7.70 -5.98
CA PRO A 105 6.60 -9.06 -6.20
C PRO A 105 7.56 -9.09 -7.40
N ASP A 106 8.86 -9.26 -7.14
CA ASP A 106 9.94 -9.30 -8.13
C ASP A 106 10.26 -10.73 -8.62
N ARG A 107 9.71 -11.71 -7.93
CA ARG A 107 9.77 -13.13 -8.29
C ARG A 107 8.57 -13.88 -7.72
N GLN A 108 8.32 -15.08 -8.21
CA GLN A 108 7.33 -15.97 -7.63
C GLN A 108 7.76 -16.44 -6.23
N GLY A 109 6.81 -16.53 -5.34
CA GLY A 109 6.97 -17.16 -4.04
C GLY A 109 6.09 -18.41 -3.93
N ARG A 110 6.31 -19.21 -2.85
CA ARG A 110 5.48 -20.38 -2.55
C ARG A 110 5.04 -20.36 -1.09
N ARG A 111 3.73 -20.49 -0.87
CA ARG A 111 3.13 -20.56 0.47
C ARG A 111 1.86 -21.39 0.46
N PHE A 112 1.67 -22.25 1.46
CA PHE A 112 0.48 -23.11 1.58
C PHE A 112 0.12 -23.89 0.30
N GLY A 113 1.13 -24.43 -0.39
CA GLY A 113 0.96 -25.18 -1.63
C GLY A 113 0.72 -24.33 -2.89
N VAL A 114 0.54 -23.01 -2.76
CA VAL A 114 0.33 -22.10 -3.88
C VAL A 114 1.65 -21.46 -4.29
N THR A 115 1.91 -21.40 -5.61
CA THR A 115 3.00 -20.64 -6.22
C THR A 115 2.41 -19.42 -6.93
N GLY A 116 2.94 -18.25 -6.68
CA GLY A 116 2.48 -16.98 -7.27
C GLY A 116 3.31 -15.78 -6.82
N PRO A 117 2.93 -14.59 -7.27
CA PRO A 117 1.92 -14.33 -8.29
C PRO A 117 2.38 -14.78 -9.69
N SER A 118 1.50 -14.68 -10.68
CA SER A 118 1.89 -14.99 -12.06
C SER A 118 2.93 -14.00 -12.61
N PRO A 119 3.73 -14.37 -13.62
CA PRO A 119 4.67 -13.43 -14.26
C PRO A 119 4.00 -12.15 -14.76
N ALA A 120 2.78 -12.24 -15.28
CA ALA A 120 2.02 -11.07 -15.75
C ALA A 120 1.71 -10.10 -14.60
N ILE A 121 1.32 -10.61 -13.42
CA ILE A 121 1.06 -9.79 -12.24
C ILE A 121 2.36 -9.17 -11.70
N MET A 122 3.48 -9.88 -11.75
CA MET A 122 4.78 -9.31 -11.36
C MET A 122 5.15 -8.11 -12.23
N VAL A 123 5.02 -8.25 -13.57
CA VAL A 123 5.27 -7.16 -14.51
C VAL A 123 4.33 -5.97 -14.28
N ALA A 124 3.04 -6.24 -14.10
CA ALA A 124 2.04 -5.20 -13.82
C ALA A 124 2.30 -4.48 -12.49
N SER A 125 2.68 -5.22 -11.43
CA SER A 125 3.03 -4.64 -10.13
C SER A 125 4.31 -3.78 -10.20
N HIS A 126 5.32 -4.23 -10.94
CA HIS A 126 6.54 -3.44 -11.15
C HIS A 126 6.22 -2.13 -11.87
N ARG A 127 5.44 -2.19 -12.97
CA ARG A 127 4.99 -0.99 -13.69
C ARG A 127 4.20 -0.05 -12.78
N ALA A 128 3.30 -0.59 -11.95
CA ALA A 128 2.56 0.20 -10.98
C ALA A 128 3.50 0.92 -10.00
N ALA A 129 4.50 0.21 -9.44
CA ALA A 129 5.48 0.79 -8.53
C ALA A 129 6.29 1.93 -9.18
N GLN A 130 6.70 1.77 -10.43
CA GLN A 130 7.48 2.76 -11.19
C GLN A 130 6.72 4.06 -11.43
N ILE A 131 5.38 4.01 -11.48
CA ILE A 131 4.53 5.19 -11.66
C ILE A 131 4.11 5.76 -10.31
N PHE A 132 3.70 4.90 -9.38
CA PHE A 132 3.18 5.25 -8.07
C PHE A 132 4.23 5.96 -7.19
N GLN A 133 5.41 5.34 -7.00
CA GLN A 133 6.42 5.83 -6.07
C GLN A 133 6.89 7.27 -6.35
N PRO A 134 7.25 7.67 -7.60
CA PRO A 134 7.66 9.04 -7.88
C PRO A 134 6.57 10.07 -7.57
N ALA A 135 5.30 9.76 -7.85
CA ALA A 135 4.18 10.65 -7.57
C ALA A 135 3.97 10.84 -6.06
N VAL A 136 4.03 9.75 -5.28
CA VAL A 136 3.96 9.81 -3.81
C VAL A 136 5.09 10.68 -3.24
N ILE A 137 6.32 10.45 -3.67
CA ILE A 137 7.48 11.21 -3.18
C ILE A 137 7.39 12.70 -3.55
N ALA A 138 6.93 13.01 -4.76
CA ALA A 138 6.71 14.39 -5.17
C ALA A 138 5.68 15.10 -4.28
N ALA A 139 4.55 14.41 -3.98
CA ALA A 139 3.47 14.94 -3.16
C ALA A 139 3.85 15.10 -1.67
N LEU A 140 4.85 14.36 -1.19
CA LEU A 140 5.39 14.53 0.17
C LEU A 140 6.27 15.77 0.34
N HIS A 141 6.63 16.46 -0.74
CA HIS A 141 7.40 17.74 -0.73
C HIS A 141 8.66 17.69 0.18
N GLY A 142 9.35 16.56 0.22
CA GLY A 142 10.56 16.39 1.02
C GLY A 142 10.33 16.06 2.50
N ALA A 143 9.07 15.87 2.94
CA ALA A 143 8.75 15.48 4.32
C ALA A 143 9.37 14.13 4.72
N LEU A 144 9.52 13.21 3.77
CA LEU A 144 10.20 11.92 3.95
C LEU A 144 11.20 11.67 2.81
N LYS A 145 12.22 10.88 3.09
CA LYS A 145 13.18 10.44 2.07
C LYS A 145 12.54 9.42 1.13
N ASN A 146 13.01 9.42 -0.12
CA ASN A 146 12.71 8.36 -1.07
C ASN A 146 13.62 7.15 -0.79
N ALA A 147 13.08 6.09 -0.18
CA ALA A 147 13.78 4.85 0.05
C ALA A 147 13.70 3.88 -1.14
N GLY A 148 13.04 4.29 -2.23
CA GLY A 148 13.03 3.63 -3.54
C GLY A 148 12.01 2.52 -3.70
N ILE A 149 12.06 1.94 -4.91
CA ILE A 149 11.26 0.78 -5.29
C ILE A 149 12.09 -0.48 -5.06
N LYS A 150 11.53 -1.48 -4.41
CA LYS A 150 12.24 -2.71 -3.99
C LYS A 150 11.42 -3.94 -4.32
N GLY A 151 12.10 -5.05 -4.60
CA GLY A 151 11.43 -6.35 -4.71
C GLY A 151 11.05 -6.91 -3.34
N ASP A 152 9.91 -7.60 -3.25
CA ASP A 152 9.47 -8.35 -2.06
C ASP A 152 10.56 -9.28 -1.53
N SER A 153 11.40 -9.82 -2.44
CA SER A 153 12.52 -10.69 -2.11
C SER A 153 13.56 -10.05 -1.19
N LYS A 154 13.56 -8.73 -1.06
CA LYS A 154 14.45 -7.99 -0.15
C LYS A 154 13.91 -7.90 1.28
N THR A 155 12.66 -8.29 1.52
CA THR A 155 12.11 -8.37 2.87
C THR A 155 12.50 -9.68 3.57
N GLY A 156 12.47 -9.70 4.91
CA GLY A 156 12.75 -10.92 5.67
C GLY A 156 11.80 -12.08 5.35
N VAL A 157 10.53 -11.78 5.05
CA VAL A 157 9.52 -12.79 4.66
C VAL A 157 9.72 -13.20 3.20
N GLY A 158 9.79 -12.24 2.29
CA GLY A 158 9.95 -12.50 0.86
C GLY A 158 11.26 -13.19 0.53
N GLY A 159 12.35 -12.87 1.23
CA GLY A 159 13.64 -13.55 1.08
C GLY A 159 13.57 -15.06 1.34
N LYS A 160 12.72 -15.48 2.28
CA LYS A 160 12.56 -16.89 2.67
C LYS A 160 11.62 -17.69 1.76
N GLN A 161 10.59 -17.07 1.20
CA GLN A 161 9.53 -17.77 0.46
C GLN A 161 9.32 -17.26 -0.97
N GLY A 162 10.12 -16.28 -1.43
CA GLY A 162 10.11 -15.73 -2.79
C GLY A 162 9.47 -14.35 -2.87
N ALA A 163 8.27 -14.17 -2.35
CA ALA A 163 7.56 -12.90 -2.28
C ALA A 163 6.84 -12.75 -0.94
N LEU A 164 6.27 -11.58 -0.64
CA LEU A 164 5.38 -11.40 0.51
C LEU A 164 4.13 -12.27 0.38
N THR A 165 3.61 -12.77 1.51
CA THR A 165 2.49 -13.73 1.50
C THR A 165 1.27 -13.17 0.75
N GLY A 166 0.89 -11.91 0.97
CA GLY A 166 -0.20 -11.27 0.22
C GLY A 166 0.06 -11.22 -1.28
N SER A 167 1.29 -10.96 -1.70
CA SER A 167 1.68 -10.92 -3.11
C SER A 167 1.60 -12.30 -3.77
N ILE A 168 1.96 -13.38 -3.06
CA ILE A 168 1.87 -14.76 -3.59
C ILE A 168 0.44 -15.09 -4.02
N PHE A 169 -0.56 -14.65 -3.26
CA PHE A 169 -1.97 -14.92 -3.55
C PHE A 169 -2.64 -13.87 -4.44
N ALA A 170 -1.95 -12.78 -4.80
CA ALA A 170 -2.51 -11.73 -5.62
C ALA A 170 -2.66 -12.17 -7.09
N GLN A 171 -3.84 -11.91 -7.66
CA GLN A 171 -4.17 -12.07 -9.09
C GLN A 171 -4.40 -10.70 -9.75
N VAL A 172 -4.12 -9.64 -9.04
CA VAL A 172 -4.18 -8.24 -9.47
C VAL A 172 -2.88 -7.54 -9.12
N PRO A 173 -2.51 -6.42 -9.77
CA PRO A 173 -1.31 -5.66 -9.43
C PRO A 173 -1.27 -5.32 -7.94
N ALA A 174 -0.16 -5.65 -7.25
CA ALA A 174 -0.03 -5.51 -5.81
C ALA A 174 1.21 -4.70 -5.45
N LEU A 175 1.03 -3.71 -4.58
CA LEU A 175 2.09 -2.91 -3.97
C LEU A 175 1.99 -2.99 -2.45
N THR A 176 3.13 -3.14 -1.79
CA THR A 176 3.26 -2.93 -0.35
C THR A 176 4.05 -1.66 -0.13
N VAL A 177 3.43 -0.67 0.51
CA VAL A 177 4.05 0.63 0.78
C VAL A 177 4.46 0.68 2.25
N GLU A 178 5.76 0.70 2.48
CA GLU A 178 6.33 1.05 3.78
C GLU A 178 6.33 2.59 3.87
N MET A 179 5.27 3.14 4.43
CA MET A 179 4.97 4.57 4.42
C MET A 179 6.01 5.39 5.15
N CYS A 180 6.60 4.83 6.19
CA CYS A 180 7.65 5.45 7.02
C CYS A 180 8.36 4.39 7.85
N VAL A 181 9.44 4.78 8.53
CA VAL A 181 10.16 3.93 9.50
C VAL A 181 9.82 4.39 10.92
N LEU A 182 8.95 3.67 11.63
CA LEU A 182 8.42 4.09 12.93
C LEU A 182 9.48 4.23 14.02
N THR A 183 10.58 3.51 13.91
CA THR A 183 11.71 3.60 14.84
C THR A 183 12.71 4.70 14.50
N ASN A 184 12.57 5.35 13.34
CA ASN A 184 13.34 6.54 12.97
C ASN A 184 12.70 7.81 13.54
N SER A 185 13.48 8.64 14.22
CA SER A 185 12.94 9.82 14.92
C SER A 185 12.36 10.90 14.00
N HIS A 186 12.88 11.03 12.78
CA HIS A 186 12.36 11.98 11.79
C HIS A 186 10.99 11.53 11.28
N ASP A 187 10.88 10.27 10.84
CA ASP A 187 9.66 9.70 10.29
C ASP A 187 8.56 9.61 11.36
N TYR A 188 8.94 9.22 12.60
CA TYR A 188 8.00 9.19 13.73
C TYR A 188 7.41 10.58 14.01
N LYS A 189 8.22 11.65 14.03
CA LYS A 189 7.74 13.02 14.24
C LYS A 189 6.73 13.44 13.18
N PHE A 190 6.91 13.03 11.93
CA PHE A 190 5.99 13.28 10.84
C PHE A 190 4.67 12.52 11.02
N ILE A 191 4.74 11.17 11.07
CA ILE A 191 3.55 10.32 10.97
C ILE A 191 2.70 10.28 12.24
N ARG A 192 3.23 10.65 13.41
CA ARG A 192 2.49 10.67 14.67
C ARG A 192 1.43 11.78 14.75
N THR A 193 1.48 12.76 13.85
CA THR A 193 0.57 13.91 13.85
C THR A 193 -0.59 13.70 12.88
N PRO A 194 -1.81 14.21 13.19
CA PRO A 194 -2.92 14.19 12.24
C PRO A 194 -2.52 14.81 10.89
N ALA A 195 -1.82 15.94 10.90
CA ALA A 195 -1.36 16.59 9.67
C ALA A 195 -0.39 15.72 8.85
N GLY A 196 0.52 14.99 9.50
CA GLY A 196 1.42 14.05 8.81
C GLY A 196 0.66 12.86 8.22
N GLN A 197 -0.35 12.36 8.92
CA GLN A 197 -1.23 11.28 8.43
C GLN A 197 -2.09 11.75 7.25
N ASP A 198 -2.60 12.98 7.29
CA ASP A 198 -3.32 13.59 6.16
C ASP A 198 -2.40 13.78 4.96
N ALA A 199 -1.20 14.31 5.16
CA ALA A 199 -0.20 14.49 4.11
C ALA A 199 0.21 13.15 3.47
N MET A 200 0.36 12.09 4.26
CA MET A 200 0.62 10.75 3.77
C MET A 200 -0.54 10.23 2.92
N ALA A 201 -1.79 10.36 3.39
CA ALA A 201 -2.96 9.91 2.64
C ALA A 201 -3.11 10.68 1.30
N GLN A 202 -2.87 11.99 1.29
CA GLN A 202 -2.85 12.81 0.06
C GLN A 202 -1.74 12.36 -0.90
N ALA A 203 -0.55 12.06 -0.38
CA ALA A 203 0.54 11.57 -1.21
C ALA A 203 0.22 10.21 -1.84
N LEU A 204 -0.37 9.29 -1.07
CA LEU A 204 -0.81 7.99 -1.58
C LEU A 204 -1.91 8.15 -2.65
N LEU A 205 -2.85 9.08 -2.48
CA LEU A 205 -3.84 9.43 -3.50
C LEU A 205 -3.15 9.86 -4.79
N ALA A 206 -2.20 10.80 -4.74
CA ALA A 206 -1.47 11.24 -5.92
C ALA A 206 -0.76 10.08 -6.65
N GLY A 207 -0.23 9.10 -5.90
CA GLY A 207 0.32 7.88 -6.47
C GLY A 207 -0.72 7.04 -7.22
N VAL A 208 -1.92 6.87 -6.65
CA VAL A 208 -3.03 6.13 -7.28
C VAL A 208 -3.53 6.86 -8.53
N GLU A 209 -3.69 8.18 -8.47
CA GLU A 209 -4.13 9.00 -9.62
C GLU A 209 -3.13 8.92 -10.78
N ALA A 210 -1.83 9.02 -10.50
CA ALA A 210 -0.79 8.86 -11.51
C ALA A 210 -0.85 7.49 -12.18
N TYR A 211 -1.04 6.43 -11.38
CA TYR A 211 -1.15 5.07 -11.91
C TYR A 211 -2.45 4.88 -12.73
N ALA A 212 -3.58 5.39 -12.26
CA ALA A 212 -4.85 5.32 -12.99
C ALA A 212 -4.76 6.04 -14.35
N ALA A 213 -4.20 7.25 -14.37
CA ALA A 213 -4.00 8.01 -15.61
C ALA A 213 -3.14 7.24 -16.64
N ALA A 214 -2.06 6.58 -16.18
CA ALA A 214 -1.18 5.78 -17.05
C ALA A 214 -1.76 4.42 -17.46
N SER A 215 -2.85 3.98 -16.81
CA SER A 215 -3.52 2.71 -17.07
C SER A 215 -4.78 2.86 -17.94
N SER A 216 -5.27 4.09 -18.11
CA SER A 216 -6.38 4.39 -19.01
C SER A 216 -5.91 4.23 -20.46
N PRO A 217 -6.71 3.58 -21.34
CA PRO A 217 -6.38 3.55 -22.76
C PRO A 217 -6.36 5.00 -23.30
N VAL A 218 -5.33 5.32 -24.08
CA VAL A 218 -5.25 6.59 -24.80
C VAL A 218 -6.50 6.70 -25.66
N ARG A 219 -7.36 7.67 -25.38
CA ARG A 219 -8.55 7.94 -26.19
C ARG A 219 -8.18 8.55 -27.53
#